data_613b35b8b6102843bfe7e788f400496a
#
_entry.id   613b35b8b6102843bfe7e788f400496a
#
_cell.length_a   1.000
_cell.length_b   1.000
_cell.length_c   1.000
_cell.angle_alpha   90.00
_cell.angle_beta   90.00
_cell.angle_gamma   90.00
#
_symmetry.space_group_name_H-M   'P 1'
#
loop_
_entity.id
_entity.type
_entity.pdbx_description
1 polymer ?
#
loop_
_entity_poly.entity_id
_entity_poly.type
_entity_poly.pdbx_seq_one_letter_code
_entity_poly.pdbx_strand_id
1 'polypeptide(L)'
;MSIDKALDELLAKEQIRHLMAVYARGIDRRDEELLKQVYHEDSFDDHGYGLQASGWVFATLVRRDGNGFPTEWTQTGHVLGQHLIEVDGDTARSEVYFNSVQISEHDGAQIFLYAAGRYIDEWERREDGVFRIAKRQVIYDYGRTDTVVTPWPGPDPQVPKMFWDGPTIDGSTTAFGTGGPDDPSYRVFPTR
;
A
#
# COMPACT_ATOMS: atom_id res chain seq x y z
N MET A 1 -31.72 -6.61 14.19
CA MET A 1 -30.31 -6.97 14.37
C MET A 1 -29.94 -6.77 15.82
N SER A 2 -29.31 -7.76 16.50
CA SER A 2 -28.87 -7.57 17.89
C SER A 2 -27.69 -6.58 17.94
N ILE A 3 -27.46 -5.97 19.11
CA ILE A 3 -26.33 -5.06 19.32
C ILE A 3 -24.99 -5.81 19.07
N ASP A 4 -24.89 -7.06 19.56
CA ASP A 4 -23.69 -7.87 19.39
C ASP A 4 -23.35 -8.12 17.91
N LYS A 5 -24.37 -8.43 17.08
CA LYS A 5 -24.19 -8.60 15.65
C LYS A 5 -23.76 -7.29 14.95
N ALA A 6 -24.34 -6.16 15.36
CA ALA A 6 -23.97 -4.86 14.82
C ALA A 6 -22.54 -4.46 15.21
N LEU A 7 -22.12 -4.82 16.42
CA LEU A 7 -20.76 -4.58 16.92
C LEU A 7 -19.74 -5.46 16.18
N ASP A 8 -20.02 -6.76 15.99
CA ASP A 8 -19.14 -7.66 15.22
C ASP A 8 -18.95 -7.15 13.80
N GLU A 9 -20.04 -6.75 13.12
CA GLU A 9 -19.97 -6.18 11.78
C GLU A 9 -19.13 -4.88 11.74
N LEU A 10 -19.28 -4.00 12.72
CA LEU A 10 -18.49 -2.76 12.82
C LEU A 10 -16.99 -3.06 13.02
N LEU A 11 -16.67 -3.98 13.93
CA LEU A 11 -15.29 -4.36 14.19
C LEU A 11 -14.66 -5.06 12.99
N ALA A 12 -15.41 -5.91 12.28
CA ALA A 12 -14.96 -6.53 11.04
C ALA A 12 -14.63 -5.50 9.96
N LYS A 13 -15.51 -4.52 9.75
CA LYS A 13 -15.26 -3.44 8.79
C LYS A 13 -14.04 -2.60 9.15
N GLU A 14 -13.81 -2.34 10.43
CA GLU A 14 -12.66 -1.59 10.89
C GLU A 14 -11.35 -2.41 10.72
N GLN A 15 -11.39 -3.70 11.02
CA GLN A 15 -10.26 -4.61 10.78
C GLN A 15 -9.88 -4.64 9.29
N ILE A 16 -10.86 -4.74 8.38
CA ILE A 16 -10.62 -4.72 6.93
C ILE A 16 -10.01 -3.39 6.49
N ARG A 17 -10.51 -2.23 6.99
CA ARG A 17 -9.91 -0.92 6.69
C ARG A 17 -8.46 -0.83 7.16
N HIS A 18 -8.19 -1.31 8.38
CA HIS A 18 -6.84 -1.36 8.92
C HIS A 18 -5.91 -2.21 8.04
N LEU A 19 -6.36 -3.41 7.64
CA LEU A 19 -5.58 -4.30 6.78
C LEU A 19 -5.31 -3.69 5.40
N MET A 20 -6.24 -2.92 4.84
CA MET A 20 -5.99 -2.18 3.61
C MET A 20 -4.91 -1.10 3.79
N ALA A 21 -4.87 -0.42 4.94
CA ALA A 21 -3.79 0.51 5.24
C ALA A 21 -2.43 -0.21 5.43
N VAL A 22 -2.44 -1.41 6.05
CA VAL A 22 -1.26 -2.29 6.15
C VAL A 22 -0.79 -2.72 4.77
N TYR A 23 -1.71 -3.09 3.87
CA TYR A 23 -1.41 -3.41 2.47
C TYR A 23 -0.67 -2.27 1.76
N ALA A 24 -1.26 -1.07 1.75
CA ALA A 24 -0.64 0.09 1.11
C ALA A 24 0.76 0.36 1.67
N ARG A 25 0.90 0.33 3.00
CA ARG A 25 2.21 0.47 3.66
C ARG A 25 3.18 -0.64 3.25
N GLY A 26 2.73 -1.90 3.18
CA GLY A 26 3.55 -3.05 2.79
C GLY A 26 4.12 -2.89 1.38
N ILE A 27 3.29 -2.50 0.41
CA ILE A 27 3.73 -2.19 -0.95
C ILE A 27 4.72 -1.03 -0.96
N ASP A 28 4.37 0.10 -0.32
CA ASP A 28 5.15 1.34 -0.39
C ASP A 28 6.50 1.23 0.33
N ARG A 29 6.63 0.33 1.29
CA ARG A 29 7.87 0.06 2.02
C ARG A 29 8.57 -1.21 1.58
N ARG A 30 7.95 -1.96 0.64
CA ARG A 30 8.43 -3.26 0.15
C ARG A 30 8.64 -4.24 1.31
N ASP A 31 7.67 -4.25 2.21
CA ASP A 31 7.68 -5.07 3.41
C ASP A 31 6.81 -6.31 3.18
N GLU A 32 7.47 -7.41 2.86
CA GLU A 32 6.84 -8.72 2.61
C GLU A 32 6.00 -9.18 3.80
N GLU A 33 6.50 -8.99 5.02
CA GLU A 33 5.84 -9.47 6.23
C GLU A 33 4.55 -8.70 6.54
N LEU A 34 4.49 -7.40 6.21
CA LEU A 34 3.25 -6.64 6.29
C LEU A 34 2.22 -7.15 5.27
N LEU A 35 2.65 -7.45 4.04
CA LEU A 35 1.76 -7.94 3.01
C LEU A 35 1.19 -9.32 3.35
N LYS A 36 2.01 -10.23 3.90
CA LYS A 36 1.55 -11.56 4.34
C LYS A 36 0.49 -11.49 5.44
N GLN A 37 0.45 -10.42 6.23
CA GLN A 37 -0.60 -10.24 7.24
C GLN A 37 -1.97 -9.98 6.60
N VAL A 38 -2.00 -9.44 5.38
CA VAL A 38 -3.23 -9.04 4.70
C VAL A 38 -3.87 -10.19 3.92
N TYR A 39 -3.07 -11.16 3.46
CA TYR A 39 -3.52 -12.26 2.62
C TYR A 39 -3.54 -13.58 3.36
N HIS A 40 -4.48 -14.45 3.00
CA HIS A 40 -4.32 -15.87 3.27
C HIS A 40 -3.20 -16.45 2.38
N GLU A 41 -2.48 -17.45 2.87
CA GLU A 41 -1.40 -18.09 2.12
C GLU A 41 -1.88 -18.68 0.79
N ASP A 42 -3.07 -19.29 0.80
CA ASP A 42 -3.75 -19.90 -0.35
C ASP A 42 -4.66 -18.93 -1.13
N SER A 43 -4.55 -17.63 -0.88
CA SER A 43 -5.33 -16.61 -1.58
C SER A 43 -5.01 -16.55 -3.08
N PHE A 44 -5.87 -15.87 -3.82
CA PHE A 44 -5.62 -15.56 -5.23
C PHE A 44 -5.63 -14.05 -5.43
N ASP A 45 -4.52 -13.54 -5.95
CA ASP A 45 -4.33 -12.12 -6.25
C ASP A 45 -4.17 -11.96 -7.77
N ASP A 46 -5.05 -11.18 -8.39
CA ASP A 46 -5.06 -10.88 -9.81
C ASP A 46 -4.81 -9.39 -10.06
N HIS A 47 -3.55 -9.05 -10.35
CA HIS A 47 -3.16 -7.70 -10.79
C HIS A 47 -3.21 -7.52 -12.31
N GLY A 48 -3.70 -8.51 -13.05
CA GLY A 48 -3.69 -8.45 -14.52
C GLY A 48 -2.29 -8.54 -15.13
N TYR A 49 -2.20 -8.36 -16.44
CA TYR A 49 -0.93 -8.33 -17.19
C TYR A 49 0.02 -9.51 -16.93
N GLY A 50 -0.52 -10.68 -16.59
CA GLY A 50 0.27 -11.86 -16.25
C GLY A 50 0.79 -11.93 -14.82
N LEU A 51 0.39 -10.98 -13.98
CA LEU A 51 0.70 -10.95 -12.55
C LEU A 51 -0.48 -11.53 -11.76
N GLN A 52 -0.57 -12.85 -11.76
CA GLN A 52 -1.56 -13.63 -11.03
C GLN A 52 -0.85 -14.66 -10.18
N ALA A 53 -1.06 -14.66 -8.87
CA ALA A 53 -0.41 -15.54 -7.93
C ALA A 53 -1.21 -15.66 -6.62
N SER A 54 -0.73 -16.46 -5.67
CA SER A 54 -1.21 -16.28 -4.29
C SER A 54 -0.71 -14.95 -3.72
N GLY A 55 -1.46 -14.37 -2.79
CA GLY A 55 -1.04 -13.12 -2.15
C GLY A 55 0.33 -13.22 -1.44
N TRP A 56 0.70 -14.41 -0.96
CA TRP A 56 2.03 -14.62 -0.38
C TRP A 56 3.13 -14.65 -1.45
N VAL A 57 2.89 -15.25 -2.61
CA VAL A 57 3.82 -15.14 -3.74
C VAL A 57 3.91 -13.68 -4.20
N PHE A 58 2.77 -12.99 -4.33
CA PHE A 58 2.76 -11.56 -4.64
C PHE A 58 3.59 -10.75 -3.61
N ALA A 59 3.46 -11.04 -2.32
CA ALA A 59 4.24 -10.39 -1.26
C ALA A 59 5.76 -10.58 -1.45
N THR A 60 6.21 -11.74 -1.92
CA THR A 60 7.64 -11.95 -2.22
C THR A 60 8.13 -11.15 -3.40
N LEU A 61 7.23 -10.82 -4.36
CA LEU A 61 7.59 -10.06 -5.55
C LEU A 61 7.90 -8.59 -5.27
N VAL A 62 7.39 -8.02 -4.18
CA VAL A 62 7.65 -6.61 -3.83
C VAL A 62 8.99 -6.40 -3.13
N ARG A 63 9.73 -7.44 -2.82
CA ARG A 63 11.04 -7.37 -2.13
C ARG A 63 12.07 -6.60 -2.94
N ARG A 64 12.98 -5.94 -2.22
CA ARG A 64 14.09 -5.18 -2.82
C ARG A 64 15.28 -6.02 -3.28
N ASP A 65 15.34 -7.30 -2.95
CA ASP A 65 16.51 -8.15 -3.16
C ASP A 65 16.68 -8.71 -4.58
N GLY A 66 15.98 -8.15 -5.54
CA GLY A 66 16.21 -8.41 -6.96
C GLY A 66 15.43 -9.56 -7.58
N ASN A 67 14.59 -10.26 -6.78
CA ASN A 67 13.79 -11.38 -7.28
C ASN A 67 12.32 -11.02 -7.53
N GLY A 68 11.97 -9.75 -7.42
CA GLY A 68 10.60 -9.27 -7.48
C GLY A 68 10.30 -8.29 -8.60
N PHE A 69 9.32 -7.44 -8.37
CA PHE A 69 9.02 -6.27 -9.22
C PHE A 69 10.29 -5.52 -9.57
N PRO A 70 10.29 -4.78 -10.69
CA PRO A 70 11.51 -4.18 -11.19
C PRO A 70 12.31 -3.55 -10.05
N THR A 71 13.51 -4.04 -9.84
CA THR A 71 14.47 -3.49 -8.87
C THR A 71 14.70 -1.99 -9.10
N GLU A 72 14.26 -1.54 -10.27
CA GLU A 72 14.30 -0.18 -10.79
C GLU A 72 13.27 0.75 -10.12
N TRP A 73 12.28 0.24 -9.41
CA TRP A 73 11.36 1.11 -8.68
C TRP A 73 12.05 1.76 -7.49
N THR A 74 12.29 3.05 -7.61
CA THR A 74 12.94 3.84 -6.56
C THR A 74 11.96 4.31 -5.50
N GLN A 75 10.72 4.59 -5.89
CA GLN A 75 9.65 5.00 -4.98
C GLN A 75 8.31 4.43 -5.44
N THR A 76 7.45 4.15 -4.46
CA THR A 76 6.04 3.82 -4.64
C THR A 76 5.22 4.56 -3.61
N GLY A 77 3.98 4.89 -3.96
CA GLY A 77 3.03 5.53 -3.06
C GLY A 77 1.60 5.14 -3.42
N HIS A 78 0.82 4.69 -2.44
CA HIS A 78 -0.57 4.35 -2.60
C HIS A 78 -1.45 5.25 -1.74
N VAL A 79 -2.45 5.86 -2.35
CA VAL A 79 -3.53 6.57 -1.66
C VAL A 79 -4.82 5.78 -1.84
N LEU A 80 -5.34 5.24 -0.74
CA LEU A 80 -6.61 4.54 -0.74
C LEU A 80 -7.73 5.54 -0.48
N GLY A 81 -8.74 5.48 -1.34
CA GLY A 81 -9.91 6.35 -1.28
C GLY A 81 -11.07 5.70 -0.53
N GLN A 82 -12.25 5.69 -1.14
CA GLN A 82 -13.47 5.15 -0.57
C GLN A 82 -13.37 3.65 -0.37
N HIS A 83 -13.91 3.18 0.76
CA HIS A 83 -14.01 1.77 1.11
C HIS A 83 -15.50 1.41 1.24
N LEU A 84 -16.04 0.70 0.26
CA LEU A 84 -17.32 0.02 0.40
C LEU A 84 -17.03 -1.39 0.94
N ILE A 85 -17.60 -1.74 2.11
CA ILE A 85 -17.36 -3.03 2.78
C ILE A 85 -18.69 -3.60 3.23
N GLU A 86 -18.96 -4.83 2.82
CA GLU A 86 -20.12 -5.61 3.24
C GLU A 86 -19.63 -6.88 3.94
N VAL A 87 -20.18 -7.17 5.11
CA VAL A 87 -19.82 -8.31 5.96
C VAL A 87 -21.01 -9.24 6.11
N ASP A 88 -20.77 -10.54 5.95
CA ASP A 88 -21.74 -11.59 6.20
C ASP A 88 -21.08 -12.73 7.01
N GLY A 89 -21.19 -12.64 8.34
CA GLY A 89 -20.55 -13.58 9.26
C GLY A 89 -19.03 -13.58 9.12
N ASP A 90 -18.49 -14.72 8.71
CA ASP A 90 -17.04 -14.92 8.55
C ASP A 90 -16.55 -14.63 7.13
N THR A 91 -17.40 -14.07 6.29
CA THR A 91 -17.03 -13.59 4.95
C THR A 91 -17.32 -12.11 4.80
N ALA A 92 -16.55 -11.46 3.93
CA ALA A 92 -16.81 -10.08 3.56
C ALA A 92 -16.39 -9.82 2.11
N ARG A 93 -16.86 -8.73 1.56
CA ARG A 93 -16.42 -8.20 0.27
C ARG A 93 -16.15 -6.71 0.37
N SER A 94 -15.18 -6.24 -0.42
CA SER A 94 -14.90 -4.81 -0.46
C SER A 94 -14.58 -4.31 -1.85
N GLU A 95 -14.92 -3.06 -2.10
CA GLU A 95 -14.41 -2.25 -3.20
C GLU A 95 -13.65 -1.07 -2.60
N VAL A 96 -12.38 -0.93 -2.96
CA VAL A 96 -11.52 0.12 -2.45
C VAL A 96 -10.87 0.85 -3.62
N TYR A 97 -11.12 2.15 -3.73
CA TYR A 97 -10.47 2.98 -4.75
C TYR A 97 -9.01 3.24 -4.38
N PHE A 98 -8.15 3.19 -5.37
CA PHE A 98 -6.74 3.54 -5.18
C PHE A 98 -6.24 4.54 -6.22
N ASN A 99 -5.25 5.31 -5.81
CA ASN A 99 -4.32 6.02 -6.67
C ASN A 99 -2.91 5.57 -6.30
N SER A 100 -2.13 5.17 -7.27
CA SER A 100 -0.75 4.75 -7.04
C SER A 100 0.22 5.51 -7.93
N VAL A 101 1.40 5.73 -7.38
CA VAL A 101 2.53 6.32 -8.07
C VAL A 101 3.70 5.35 -7.94
N GLN A 102 4.34 5.04 -9.06
CA GLN A 102 5.61 4.34 -9.07
C GLN A 102 6.63 5.20 -9.81
N ILE A 103 7.82 5.33 -9.23
CA ILE A 103 8.96 5.95 -9.88
C ILE A 103 10.00 4.86 -10.09
N SER A 104 10.40 4.66 -11.34
CA SER A 104 11.46 3.74 -11.72
C SER A 104 12.61 4.50 -12.42
N GLU A 105 13.78 3.88 -12.42
CA GLU A 105 14.91 4.34 -13.20
C GLU A 105 15.24 3.30 -14.28
N HIS A 106 15.26 3.72 -15.53
CA HIS A 106 15.59 2.86 -16.66
C HIS A 106 16.51 3.61 -17.62
N ASP A 107 17.67 3.04 -17.92
CA ASP A 107 18.69 3.63 -18.81
C ASP A 107 19.06 5.09 -18.45
N GLY A 108 19.09 5.41 -17.15
CA GLY A 108 19.41 6.74 -16.66
C GLY A 108 18.26 7.75 -16.77
N ALA A 109 17.08 7.32 -17.20
CA ALA A 109 15.86 8.12 -17.23
C ALA A 109 14.92 7.71 -16.09
N GLN A 110 14.33 8.68 -15.42
CA GLN A 110 13.26 8.41 -14.47
C GLN A 110 11.91 8.32 -15.20
N ILE A 111 11.20 7.24 -14.91
CA ILE A 111 9.84 6.98 -15.41
C ILE A 111 8.87 7.14 -14.26
N PHE A 112 7.88 7.97 -14.45
CA PHE A 112 6.75 8.16 -13.55
C PHE A 112 5.56 7.39 -14.10
N LEU A 113 5.06 6.43 -13.34
CA LEU A 113 3.81 5.75 -13.62
C LEU A 113 2.79 6.16 -12.57
N TYR A 114 1.66 6.67 -13.03
CA TYR A 114 0.46 6.87 -12.24
C TYR A 114 -0.60 5.89 -12.69
N ALA A 115 -1.21 5.20 -11.73
CA ALA A 115 -2.35 4.34 -11.99
C ALA A 115 -3.46 4.61 -10.98
N ALA A 116 -4.69 4.57 -11.43
CA ALA A 116 -5.86 4.67 -10.59
C ALA A 116 -6.84 3.56 -10.94
N GLY A 117 -7.54 3.06 -9.93
CA GLY A 117 -8.44 1.94 -10.10
C GLY A 117 -9.08 1.51 -8.80
N ARG A 118 -9.45 0.24 -8.76
CA ARG A 118 -10.14 -0.34 -7.62
C ARG A 118 -9.60 -1.73 -7.30
N TYR A 119 -9.49 -2.02 -6.01
CA TYR A 119 -9.33 -3.36 -5.49
C TYR A 119 -10.72 -3.92 -5.20
N ILE A 120 -11.03 -5.07 -5.79
CA ILE A 120 -12.24 -5.84 -5.51
C ILE A 120 -11.80 -7.08 -4.76
N ASP A 121 -12.15 -7.14 -3.48
CA ASP A 121 -11.66 -8.16 -2.57
C ASP A 121 -12.78 -9.01 -2.00
N GLU A 122 -12.56 -10.33 -1.94
CA GLU A 122 -13.26 -11.28 -1.10
C GLU A 122 -12.39 -11.59 0.13
N TRP A 123 -13.00 -11.49 1.32
CA TRP A 123 -12.34 -11.65 2.62
C TRP A 123 -12.92 -12.84 3.34
N GLU A 124 -12.09 -13.55 4.06
CA GLU A 124 -12.48 -14.64 4.96
C GLU A 124 -11.87 -14.44 6.34
N ARG A 125 -12.69 -14.68 7.37
CA ARG A 125 -12.25 -14.81 8.76
C ARG A 125 -12.19 -16.31 9.08
N ARG A 126 -10.99 -16.84 9.27
CA ARG A 126 -10.76 -18.26 9.52
C ARG A 126 -10.57 -18.52 11.02
N GLU A 127 -10.04 -19.68 11.40
CA GLU A 127 -9.94 -20.16 12.78
C GLU A 127 -9.23 -19.19 13.74
N ASP A 128 -8.30 -18.38 13.27
CA ASP A 128 -7.60 -17.37 14.07
C ASP A 128 -8.42 -16.10 14.35
N GLY A 129 -9.62 -16.02 13.80
CA GLY A 129 -10.53 -14.90 14.00
C GLY A 129 -10.17 -13.62 13.24
N VAL A 130 -9.19 -13.67 12.33
CA VAL A 130 -8.70 -12.51 11.57
C VAL A 130 -9.19 -12.57 10.13
N PHE A 131 -9.80 -11.48 9.66
CA PHE A 131 -10.10 -11.33 8.24
C PHE A 131 -8.81 -11.19 7.44
N ARG A 132 -8.72 -11.90 6.32
CA ARG A 132 -7.68 -11.72 5.31
C ARG A 132 -8.28 -11.87 3.92
N ILE A 133 -7.60 -11.31 2.94
CA ILE A 133 -7.99 -11.45 1.54
C ILE A 133 -7.85 -12.91 1.13
N ALA A 134 -8.96 -13.50 0.67
CA ALA A 134 -8.99 -14.81 0.02
C ALA A 134 -8.84 -14.65 -1.51
N LYS A 135 -9.46 -13.61 -2.07
CA LYS A 135 -9.30 -13.26 -3.49
C LYS A 135 -9.26 -11.75 -3.67
N ARG A 136 -8.40 -11.31 -4.57
CA ARG A 136 -8.33 -9.93 -5.07
C ARG A 136 -8.39 -9.90 -6.58
N GLN A 137 -9.15 -8.97 -7.13
CA GLN A 137 -9.05 -8.52 -8.50
C GLN A 137 -8.73 -7.03 -8.53
N VAL A 138 -7.69 -6.66 -9.26
CA VAL A 138 -7.36 -5.25 -9.49
C VAL A 138 -8.00 -4.80 -10.79
N ILE A 139 -8.77 -3.72 -10.71
CA ILE A 139 -9.36 -3.04 -11.86
C ILE A 139 -8.62 -1.73 -12.06
N TYR A 140 -8.02 -1.55 -13.24
CA TYR A 140 -7.39 -0.29 -13.62
C TYR A 140 -8.38 0.54 -14.42
N ASP A 141 -8.72 1.71 -13.92
CA ASP A 141 -9.66 2.62 -14.57
C ASP A 141 -8.93 3.58 -15.53
N TYR A 142 -7.76 4.08 -15.14
CA TYR A 142 -6.89 4.90 -15.98
C TYR A 142 -5.47 4.95 -15.43
N GLY A 143 -4.54 5.34 -16.31
CA GLY A 143 -3.13 5.50 -15.95
C GLY A 143 -2.44 6.54 -16.82
N ARG A 144 -1.26 6.96 -16.39
CA ARG A 144 -0.39 7.86 -17.12
C ARG A 144 1.06 7.51 -16.89
N THR A 145 1.86 7.58 -17.95
CA THR A 145 3.32 7.44 -17.89
C THR A 145 3.97 8.72 -18.38
N ASP A 146 4.93 9.23 -17.61
CA ASP A 146 5.77 10.37 -17.97
C ASP A 146 7.24 9.98 -17.87
N THR A 147 8.10 10.61 -18.68
CA THR A 147 9.54 10.32 -18.74
C THR A 147 10.38 11.29 -17.90
N VAL A 148 9.79 12.26 -17.24
CA VAL A 148 10.52 13.21 -16.40
C VAL A 148 9.79 13.33 -15.07
N VAL A 149 10.44 12.85 -14.03
CA VAL A 149 10.03 13.07 -12.65
C VAL A 149 11.11 13.87 -11.97
N THR A 150 10.76 15.05 -11.53
CA THR A 150 11.63 15.76 -10.60
C THR A 150 11.25 15.29 -9.20
N PRO A 151 12.17 14.70 -8.43
CA PRO A 151 11.94 14.47 -7.02
C PRO A 151 11.48 15.78 -6.38
N TRP A 152 10.75 15.71 -5.28
CA TRP A 152 10.34 16.92 -4.56
C TRP A 152 11.53 17.89 -4.45
N PRO A 153 11.49 19.06 -5.10
CA PRO A 153 12.67 19.94 -5.19
C PRO A 153 13.00 20.62 -3.87
N GLY A 154 12.22 20.34 -2.84
CA GLY A 154 12.24 21.12 -1.62
C GLY A 154 11.45 22.42 -1.75
N PRO A 155 11.33 23.18 -0.68
CA PRO A 155 10.76 24.53 -0.72
C PRO A 155 11.66 25.43 -1.58
N ASP A 156 11.05 26.29 -2.37
CA ASP A 156 11.75 27.35 -3.09
C ASP A 156 12.61 28.15 -2.09
N PRO A 157 13.94 28.25 -2.27
CA PRO A 157 14.79 28.99 -1.36
C PRO A 157 14.46 30.48 -1.28
N GLN A 158 13.65 31.01 -2.20
CA GLN A 158 13.15 32.38 -2.17
C GLN A 158 11.88 32.54 -1.31
N VAL A 159 11.23 31.43 -0.92
CA VAL A 159 10.11 31.48 0.02
C VAL A 159 10.67 31.65 1.43
N PRO A 160 10.32 32.75 2.14
CA PRO A 160 10.77 32.95 3.50
C PRO A 160 10.34 31.79 4.40
N LYS A 161 11.21 31.35 5.30
CA LYS A 161 10.85 30.41 6.35
C LYS A 161 9.76 31.03 7.22
N MET A 162 8.54 30.53 7.10
CA MET A 162 7.36 31.19 7.68
C MET A 162 7.12 30.83 9.15
N PHE A 163 7.58 29.67 9.62
CA PHE A 163 7.10 29.14 10.91
C PHE A 163 8.15 28.53 11.82
N TRP A 164 9.29 28.06 11.32
CA TRP A 164 10.27 27.36 12.13
C TRP A 164 11.68 27.41 11.54
N ASP A 165 12.65 27.79 12.35
CA ASP A 165 14.08 27.86 11.99
C ASP A 165 14.91 26.71 12.59
N GLY A 166 14.29 25.91 13.46
CA GLY A 166 14.97 24.81 14.13
C GLY A 166 15.05 23.54 13.28
N PRO A 167 15.76 22.53 13.77
CA PRO A 167 15.82 21.22 13.12
C PRO A 167 14.46 20.53 13.17
N THR A 168 14.24 19.59 12.24
CA THR A 168 13.12 18.64 12.30
C THR A 168 13.30 17.68 13.48
N ILE A 169 12.31 16.82 13.74
CA ILE A 169 12.34 15.83 14.84
C ILE A 169 13.61 14.96 14.83
N ASP A 170 14.16 14.69 13.66
CA ASP A 170 15.38 13.88 13.49
C ASP A 170 16.67 14.69 13.33
N GLY A 171 16.58 16.01 13.47
CA GLY A 171 17.72 16.90 13.29
C GLY A 171 18.05 17.25 11.84
N SER A 172 17.31 16.70 10.86
CA SER A 172 17.44 17.05 9.44
C SER A 172 16.71 18.35 9.12
N THR A 173 16.90 18.87 7.92
CA THR A 173 16.13 20.03 7.42
C THR A 173 14.78 19.62 6.84
N THR A 174 14.67 18.41 6.31
CA THR A 174 13.43 17.85 5.72
C THR A 174 13.54 16.33 5.72
N ALA A 175 12.46 15.64 6.13
CA ALA A 175 12.39 14.19 6.06
C ALA A 175 11.82 13.77 4.70
N PHE A 176 12.53 12.88 4.01
CA PHE A 176 12.09 12.27 2.75
C PHE A 176 11.73 10.80 2.97
N GLY A 177 10.70 10.33 2.28
CA GLY A 177 10.37 8.91 2.23
C GLY A 177 11.42 8.14 1.44
N THR A 178 11.80 6.95 1.91
CA THR A 178 12.81 6.11 1.26
C THR A 178 12.24 4.83 0.65
N GLY A 179 10.98 4.52 0.93
CA GLY A 179 10.34 3.29 0.49
C GLY A 179 11.07 2.03 0.97
N GLY A 180 11.70 2.02 2.13
CA GLY A 180 12.45 0.89 2.70
C GLY A 180 12.54 0.93 4.22
N PRO A 181 13.30 0.00 4.84
CA PRO A 181 13.39 -0.14 6.30
C PRO A 181 13.97 1.08 7.00
N ASP A 182 14.67 1.94 6.30
CA ASP A 182 15.23 3.22 6.75
C ASP A 182 14.26 4.40 6.55
N ASP A 183 13.03 4.14 6.10
CA ASP A 183 12.00 5.19 5.97
C ASP A 183 11.68 5.80 7.35
N PRO A 184 11.61 7.16 7.46
CA PRO A 184 11.37 7.85 8.71
C PRO A 184 10.12 7.40 9.48
N SER A 185 9.12 6.84 8.80
CA SER A 185 7.89 6.36 9.43
C SER A 185 8.10 5.15 10.34
N TYR A 186 9.18 4.36 10.16
CA TYR A 186 9.49 3.24 11.03
C TYR A 186 9.92 3.64 12.45
N ARG A 187 10.23 4.90 12.68
CA ARG A 187 10.45 5.41 14.04
C ARG A 187 9.20 5.38 14.91
N VAL A 188 8.03 5.57 14.27
CA VAL A 188 6.72 5.56 14.96
C VAL A 188 6.01 4.23 14.78
N PHE A 189 6.19 3.59 13.64
CA PHE A 189 5.59 2.30 13.29
C PHE A 189 6.70 1.29 12.96
N PRO A 190 7.45 0.80 13.97
CA PRO A 190 8.50 -0.19 13.73
C PRO A 190 7.89 -1.48 13.17
N THR A 191 8.66 -2.19 12.34
CA THR A 191 8.36 -3.58 11.99
C THR A 191 8.35 -4.42 13.25
N ARG A 192 7.32 -5.19 13.48
CA ARG A 192 7.21 -6.10 14.62
C ARG A 192 7.92 -7.40 14.33
#